data_4a1921c126e13fcb7973c2ab3605ef0c
#
_entry.id   4a1921c126e13fcb7973c2ab3605ef0c
#
_cell.length_a   1.000
_cell.length_b   1.000
_cell.length_c   1.000
_cell.angle_alpha   90.00
_cell.angle_beta   90.00
_cell.angle_gamma   90.00
#
_symmetry.space_group_name_H-M   'P 1'
#
loop_
_entity.id
_entity.type
_entity.pdbx_description
1 polymer ?
#
loop_
_entity_poly.entity_id
_entity_poly.type
_entity_poly.pdbx_seq_one_letter_code
_entity_poly.pdbx_strand_id
1 'polypeptide(L)'
;MTDWAKYEGLVVDPEQDLWSQSYYYNAYDPATRVGCLIRIGLLPNRRQANSWLIVFADGQPVFARTNLNLPYTDARPDRGVQLAGMTVRAVEPLELTHISFADADFGLELDWRSTVPLADCIAMTRDTEGTFAREMANIHLEGPCSVTGHVVIRGNRVALSGTGFRDIAAGTRNWDGLHHYRLAWPVFDNGMAFSGIHGVSTSGASSYMRMFYDGSRWLGVKHITESIDYSPDTFSVNSMRWAFEDQLGRHFTFSATPVFNWVFPQDTFVVCEQMMEFKLGDGTVGYGLSEGGFRLPWCGVQMPLSA
;
A
#
# COMPACT_ATOMS: atom_id res chain seq x y z
N MET A 1 20.10 16.51 4.69
CA MET A 1 18.97 15.68 5.12
C MET A 1 17.81 16.00 4.18
N THR A 2 17.25 15.03 3.49
CA THR A 2 16.15 15.27 2.55
C THR A 2 14.91 15.68 3.33
N ASP A 3 14.30 16.81 2.97
CA ASP A 3 13.03 17.24 3.55
C ASP A 3 11.89 16.40 2.95
N TRP A 4 11.54 15.33 3.61
CA TRP A 4 10.45 14.44 3.19
C TRP A 4 9.07 14.99 3.59
N ALA A 5 9.00 15.89 4.57
CA ALA A 5 7.73 16.48 5.02
C ALA A 5 7.00 17.24 3.90
N LYS A 6 7.74 17.75 2.91
CA LYS A 6 7.13 18.38 1.73
C LYS A 6 6.18 17.49 0.94
N TYR A 7 6.36 16.15 1.01
CA TYR A 7 5.52 15.19 0.30
C TYR A 7 4.18 14.92 0.99
N GLU A 8 3.96 15.43 2.20
CA GLU A 8 2.61 15.50 2.79
C GLU A 8 1.72 16.51 2.04
N GLY A 9 2.31 17.50 1.41
CA GLY A 9 1.67 18.33 0.41
C GLY A 9 1.92 17.84 -1.00
N LEU A 10 1.29 18.49 -1.98
CA LEU A 10 1.52 18.18 -3.38
C LEU A 10 2.86 18.73 -3.85
N VAL A 11 3.72 17.84 -4.32
CA VAL A 11 4.95 18.17 -5.05
C VAL A 11 4.73 17.86 -6.52
N VAL A 12 5.04 18.80 -7.41
CA VAL A 12 4.82 18.65 -8.86
C VAL A 12 6.11 18.91 -9.60
N ASP A 13 6.44 18.04 -10.55
CA ASP A 13 7.41 18.32 -11.60
C ASP A 13 6.62 18.66 -12.88
N PRO A 14 6.56 19.92 -13.30
CA PRO A 14 5.75 20.35 -14.45
C PRO A 14 6.26 19.83 -15.80
N GLU A 15 7.50 19.36 -15.87
CA GLU A 15 8.12 18.80 -17.08
C GLU A 15 7.71 17.34 -17.31
N GLN A 16 7.06 16.71 -16.33
CA GLN A 16 6.70 15.28 -16.37
C GLN A 16 5.19 15.08 -16.52
N ASP A 17 4.71 14.86 -17.74
CA ASP A 17 3.27 14.66 -18.01
C ASP A 17 2.65 13.55 -17.13
N LEU A 18 3.38 12.47 -16.90
CA LEU A 18 2.97 11.33 -16.07
C LEU A 18 3.30 11.49 -14.58
N TRP A 19 3.61 12.74 -14.13
CA TRP A 19 3.83 12.95 -12.70
C TRP A 19 2.61 12.56 -11.90
N SER A 20 2.83 11.71 -10.89
CA SER A 20 1.80 11.21 -9.98
C SER A 20 2.26 11.38 -8.55
N GLN A 21 1.35 11.74 -7.67
CA GLN A 21 1.55 11.63 -6.23
C GLN A 21 0.39 10.88 -5.61
N SER A 22 0.69 9.87 -4.81
CA SER A 22 -0.33 9.06 -4.16
C SER A 22 -0.08 8.95 -2.67
N TYR A 23 -1.18 8.80 -1.94
CA TYR A 23 -1.27 8.55 -0.52
C TYR A 23 -2.05 7.26 -0.34
N TYR A 24 -1.45 6.27 0.33
CA TYR A 24 -2.09 5.00 0.61
C TYR A 24 -2.09 4.74 2.12
N TYR A 25 -3.18 4.18 2.61
CA TYR A 25 -3.38 3.83 4.01
C TYR A 25 -4.17 2.55 4.11
N ASN A 26 -3.73 1.62 4.93
CA ASN A 26 -4.53 0.48 5.32
C ASN A 26 -4.57 0.36 6.84
N ALA A 27 -5.59 -0.32 7.34
CA ALA A 27 -5.70 -0.66 8.75
C ALA A 27 -6.51 -1.93 8.94
N TYR A 28 -6.17 -2.68 9.98
CA TYR A 28 -6.97 -3.79 10.47
C TYR A 28 -6.87 -3.91 11.99
N ASP A 29 -8.03 -4.07 12.61
CA ASP A 29 -8.18 -4.38 14.03
C ASP A 29 -8.68 -5.82 14.17
N PRO A 30 -7.83 -6.78 14.59
CA PRO A 30 -8.22 -8.19 14.71
C PRO A 30 -9.25 -8.42 15.83
N ALA A 31 -9.36 -7.52 16.83
CA ALA A 31 -10.31 -7.66 17.92
C ALA A 31 -11.74 -7.36 17.47
N THR A 32 -11.93 -6.32 16.67
CA THR A 32 -13.23 -5.95 16.09
C THR A 32 -13.47 -6.56 14.71
N ARG A 33 -12.43 -7.10 14.08
CA ARG A 33 -12.41 -7.63 12.73
C ARG A 33 -12.82 -6.62 11.66
N VAL A 34 -12.62 -5.32 11.97
CA VAL A 34 -12.87 -4.20 11.06
C VAL A 34 -11.55 -3.73 10.46
N GLY A 35 -11.56 -3.43 9.17
CA GLY A 35 -10.41 -2.87 8.47
C GLY A 35 -10.80 -1.96 7.33
N CYS A 36 -9.81 -1.25 6.81
CA CYS A 36 -10.00 -0.36 5.66
C CYS A 36 -8.76 -0.33 4.76
N LEU A 37 -9.03 0.02 3.48
CA LEU A 37 -8.06 0.23 2.43
C LEU A 37 -8.39 1.57 1.78
N ILE A 38 -7.48 2.53 1.81
CA ILE A 38 -7.72 3.91 1.40
C ILE A 38 -6.59 4.36 0.47
N ARG A 39 -6.94 4.94 -0.66
CA ARG A 39 -5.98 5.57 -1.55
C ARG A 39 -6.51 6.87 -2.14
N ILE A 40 -5.62 7.83 -2.28
CA ILE A 40 -5.79 9.03 -3.11
C ILE A 40 -4.60 9.11 -4.05
N GLY A 41 -4.86 9.20 -5.33
CA GLY A 41 -3.86 9.41 -6.38
C GLY A 41 -4.14 10.72 -7.12
N LEU A 42 -3.11 11.55 -7.24
CA LEU A 42 -3.15 12.84 -7.91
C LEU A 42 -2.27 12.80 -9.16
N LEU A 43 -2.80 13.24 -10.28
CA LEU A 43 -2.10 13.41 -11.55
C LEU A 43 -2.20 14.89 -11.95
N PRO A 44 -1.39 15.76 -11.32
CA PRO A 44 -1.58 17.21 -11.39
C PRO A 44 -1.45 17.77 -12.81
N ASN A 45 -0.49 17.29 -13.60
CA ASN A 45 -0.27 17.76 -14.95
C ASN A 45 -1.38 17.35 -15.94
N ARG A 46 -2.14 16.31 -15.61
CA ARG A 46 -3.34 15.86 -16.33
C ARG A 46 -4.64 16.39 -15.73
N ARG A 47 -4.58 17.13 -14.64
CA ARG A 47 -5.75 17.62 -13.88
C ARG A 47 -6.72 16.51 -13.51
N GLN A 48 -6.20 15.35 -13.17
CA GLN A 48 -6.94 14.16 -12.82
C GLN A 48 -6.57 13.68 -11.43
N ALA A 49 -7.51 12.99 -10.80
CA ALA A 49 -7.30 12.31 -9.54
C ALA A 49 -8.08 10.99 -9.54
N ASN A 50 -7.66 10.07 -8.69
CA ASN A 50 -8.41 8.86 -8.40
C ASN A 50 -8.40 8.57 -6.90
N SER A 51 -9.39 7.82 -6.44
CA SER A 51 -9.44 7.42 -5.04
C SER A 51 -10.23 6.14 -4.85
N TRP A 52 -9.90 5.41 -3.81
CA TRP A 52 -10.79 4.41 -3.25
C TRP A 52 -10.80 4.44 -1.73
N LEU A 53 -11.95 4.12 -1.19
CA LEU A 53 -12.20 3.88 0.21
C LEU A 53 -13.00 2.59 0.31
N ILE A 54 -12.39 1.56 0.84
CA ILE A 54 -12.98 0.25 1.04
C ILE A 54 -12.92 -0.04 2.54
N VAL A 55 -14.05 -0.33 3.14
CA VAL A 55 -14.13 -0.74 4.54
C VAL A 55 -14.82 -2.10 4.62
N PHE A 56 -14.28 -2.96 5.45
CA PHE A 56 -14.76 -4.32 5.63
C PHE A 56 -14.90 -4.66 7.12
N ALA A 57 -15.80 -5.57 7.40
CA ALA A 57 -15.99 -6.16 8.71
C ALA A 57 -16.25 -7.66 8.56
N ASP A 58 -15.68 -8.50 9.43
CA ASP A 58 -15.81 -9.96 9.36
C ASP A 58 -15.48 -10.55 7.97
N GLY A 59 -14.49 -9.98 7.30
CA GLY A 59 -14.07 -10.41 5.95
C GLY A 59 -15.07 -10.06 4.83
N GLN A 60 -16.09 -9.23 5.09
CA GLN A 60 -17.06 -8.80 4.11
C GLN A 60 -17.02 -7.29 3.91
N PRO A 61 -17.17 -6.79 2.66
CA PRO A 61 -17.23 -5.36 2.41
C PRO A 61 -18.50 -4.78 3.05
N VAL A 62 -18.33 -3.69 3.82
CA VAL A 62 -19.45 -2.94 4.43
C VAL A 62 -19.64 -1.58 3.78
N PHE A 63 -18.58 -1.06 3.17
CA PHE A 63 -18.62 0.15 2.35
C PHE A 63 -17.50 0.09 1.30
N ALA A 64 -17.80 0.48 0.08
CA ALA A 64 -16.81 0.63 -0.97
C ALA A 64 -17.18 1.80 -1.89
N ARG A 65 -16.23 2.69 -2.10
CA ARG A 65 -16.32 3.77 -3.07
C ARG A 65 -15.02 3.84 -3.86
N THR A 66 -15.11 3.59 -5.14
CA THR A 66 -13.98 3.71 -6.08
C THR A 66 -14.29 4.79 -7.10
N ASN A 67 -13.40 5.73 -7.28
CA ASN A 67 -13.50 6.82 -8.24
C ASN A 67 -12.19 6.88 -9.03
N LEU A 68 -12.22 6.47 -10.28
CA LEU A 68 -11.02 6.30 -11.09
C LEU A 68 -10.67 7.52 -11.94
N ASN A 69 -11.63 8.44 -12.10
CA ASN A 69 -11.43 9.65 -12.88
C ASN A 69 -12.19 10.81 -12.23
N LEU A 70 -11.50 11.55 -11.38
CA LEU A 70 -12.03 12.73 -10.71
C LEU A 70 -11.30 13.97 -11.19
N PRO A 71 -11.91 15.16 -11.06
CA PRO A 71 -11.18 16.41 -11.21
C PRO A 71 -9.99 16.47 -10.23
N TYR A 72 -8.91 17.07 -10.72
CA TYR A 72 -7.74 17.34 -9.87
C TYR A 72 -8.11 18.13 -8.63
N THR A 73 -7.51 17.75 -7.51
CA THR A 73 -7.57 18.50 -6.28
C THR A 73 -6.16 18.91 -5.83
N ASP A 74 -6.08 19.98 -5.06
CA ASP A 74 -4.85 20.55 -4.52
C ASP A 74 -4.57 19.95 -3.13
N ALA A 75 -3.44 19.28 -2.98
CA ALA A 75 -2.97 18.79 -1.69
C ALA A 75 -2.08 19.84 -1.04
N ARG A 76 -2.45 20.27 0.16
CA ARG A 76 -1.68 21.24 0.95
C ARG A 76 -1.42 20.72 2.35
N PRO A 77 -0.19 20.85 2.89
CA PRO A 77 0.13 20.37 4.22
C PRO A 77 -0.74 20.91 5.34
N ASP A 78 -1.18 22.17 5.21
CA ASP A 78 -2.03 22.87 6.18
C ASP A 78 -3.53 22.49 6.08
N ARG A 79 -3.95 21.98 4.93
CA ARG A 79 -5.35 21.64 4.65
C ARG A 79 -5.56 20.16 4.38
N GLY A 80 -4.51 19.46 3.97
CA GLY A 80 -4.57 18.10 3.49
C GLY A 80 -5.20 17.98 2.11
N VAL A 81 -5.57 16.77 1.76
CA VAL A 81 -6.23 16.43 0.49
C VAL A 81 -7.70 16.19 0.75
N GLN A 82 -8.57 16.85 -0.02
CA GLN A 82 -10.00 16.59 -0.01
C GLN A 82 -10.41 16.02 -1.36
N LEU A 83 -10.89 14.79 -1.38
CA LEU A 83 -11.29 14.12 -2.61
C LEU A 83 -12.42 13.12 -2.34
N ALA A 84 -13.47 13.16 -3.15
CA ALA A 84 -14.60 12.22 -3.08
C ALA A 84 -15.26 12.09 -1.70
N GLY A 85 -15.29 13.18 -0.93
CA GLY A 85 -15.82 13.20 0.45
C GLY A 85 -14.82 12.79 1.52
N MET A 86 -13.65 12.30 1.16
CA MET A 86 -12.56 12.05 2.10
C MET A 86 -11.75 13.32 2.38
N THR A 87 -11.31 13.46 3.61
CA THR A 87 -10.28 14.42 4.01
C THR A 87 -9.10 13.64 4.58
N VAL A 88 -7.92 13.84 4.01
CA VAL A 88 -6.65 13.31 4.54
C VAL A 88 -5.82 14.49 4.98
N ARG A 89 -5.44 14.57 6.24
CA ARG A 89 -4.70 15.69 6.81
C ARG A 89 -3.48 15.21 7.59
N ALA A 90 -2.30 15.67 7.20
CA ALA A 90 -1.11 15.52 8.01
C ALA A 90 -1.21 16.45 9.23
N VAL A 91 -1.49 15.89 10.40
CA VAL A 91 -1.57 16.64 11.67
C VAL A 91 -0.16 16.93 12.18
N GLU A 92 0.71 15.94 12.13
CA GLU A 92 2.13 16.02 12.39
C GLU A 92 2.83 15.37 11.17
N PRO A 93 3.49 16.16 10.31
CA PRO A 93 4.06 15.63 9.06
C PRO A 93 4.95 14.41 9.30
N LEU A 94 4.72 13.35 8.52
CA LEU A 94 5.36 12.04 8.57
C LEU A 94 5.06 11.21 9.84
N GLU A 95 4.45 11.79 10.86
CA GLU A 95 4.18 11.14 12.15
C GLU A 95 2.71 10.81 12.37
N LEU A 96 1.80 11.78 12.09
CA LEU A 96 0.37 11.61 12.34
C LEU A 96 -0.47 12.11 11.19
N THR A 97 -1.26 11.23 10.61
CA THR A 97 -2.28 11.58 9.62
C THR A 97 -3.66 11.27 10.15
N HIS A 98 -4.56 12.26 10.06
CA HIS A 98 -5.98 12.10 10.31
C HIS A 98 -6.75 11.93 9.01
N ILE A 99 -7.61 10.92 8.94
CA ILE A 99 -8.48 10.68 7.78
C ILE A 99 -9.92 10.65 8.26
N SER A 100 -10.76 11.45 7.60
CA SER A 100 -12.20 11.48 7.87
C SER A 100 -13.00 11.34 6.57
N PHE A 101 -14.16 10.70 6.72
CA PHE A 101 -15.18 10.56 5.68
C PHE A 101 -16.55 10.47 6.33
N ALA A 102 -17.57 11.07 5.71
CA ALA A 102 -18.94 10.96 6.15
C ALA A 102 -19.90 10.85 4.95
N ASP A 103 -20.82 9.93 5.05
CA ASP A 103 -21.98 9.74 4.16
C ASP A 103 -23.21 9.43 5.02
N ALA A 104 -24.39 9.25 4.42
CA ALA A 104 -25.66 9.12 5.13
C ALA A 104 -25.64 8.08 6.27
N ASP A 105 -25.18 6.86 5.98
CA ASP A 105 -25.18 5.73 6.91
C ASP A 105 -23.78 5.18 7.24
N PHE A 106 -22.75 5.84 6.70
CA PHE A 106 -21.37 5.42 6.84
C PHE A 106 -20.47 6.60 7.17
N GLY A 107 -19.48 6.36 8.01
CA GLY A 107 -18.43 7.34 8.29
C GLY A 107 -17.20 6.70 8.89
N LEU A 108 -16.09 7.41 8.83
CA LEU A 108 -14.90 7.07 9.57
C LEU A 108 -14.16 8.33 10.03
N GLU A 109 -13.53 8.22 11.16
CA GLU A 109 -12.53 9.15 11.68
C GLU A 109 -11.43 8.33 12.32
N LEU A 110 -10.28 8.30 11.67
CA LEU A 110 -9.14 7.48 12.04
C LEU A 110 -7.85 8.28 12.01
N ASP A 111 -6.99 7.99 12.97
CA ASP A 111 -5.64 8.53 13.10
C ASP A 111 -4.62 7.42 12.80
N TRP A 112 -3.75 7.66 11.80
CA TRP A 112 -2.57 6.84 11.52
C TRP A 112 -1.35 7.49 12.15
N ARG A 113 -0.81 6.89 13.21
CA ARG A 113 0.43 7.32 13.83
C ARG A 113 1.56 6.39 13.41
N SER A 114 2.58 6.94 12.73
CA SER A 114 3.79 6.17 12.39
C SER A 114 4.44 5.61 13.65
N THR A 115 4.65 4.30 13.69
CA THR A 115 5.29 3.64 14.84
C THR A 115 6.82 3.71 14.77
N VAL A 116 7.33 3.95 13.56
CA VAL A 116 8.74 4.16 13.27
C VAL A 116 8.87 5.25 12.19
N PRO A 117 10.03 5.91 12.03
CA PRO A 117 10.24 6.83 10.93
C PRO A 117 9.98 6.17 9.57
N LEU A 118 9.27 6.85 8.68
CA LEU A 118 9.09 6.37 7.31
C LEU A 118 10.44 6.21 6.61
N ALA A 119 10.54 5.23 5.74
CA ALA A 119 11.73 5.01 4.92
C ALA A 119 11.39 5.08 3.43
N ASP A 120 12.34 5.54 2.64
CA ASP A 120 12.23 5.55 1.18
C ASP A 120 12.63 4.17 0.64
N CYS A 121 11.62 3.39 0.25
CA CYS A 121 11.78 2.03 -0.25
C CYS A 121 12.68 1.99 -1.51
N ILE A 122 12.62 3.01 -2.37
CA ILE A 122 13.48 3.12 -3.56
C ILE A 122 14.93 3.33 -3.16
N ALA A 123 15.19 4.23 -2.19
CA ALA A 123 16.54 4.50 -1.72
C ALA A 123 17.15 3.30 -0.97
N MET A 124 16.31 2.54 -0.25
CA MET A 124 16.74 1.32 0.46
C MET A 124 17.08 0.15 -0.48
N THR A 125 16.51 0.17 -1.68
CA THR A 125 16.69 -0.88 -2.70
C THR A 125 17.78 -0.48 -3.69
N ARG A 126 18.99 -0.17 -3.24
CA ARG A 126 20.08 0.44 -4.05
C ARG A 126 20.60 -0.41 -5.20
N ASP A 127 20.43 -1.72 -5.14
CA ASP A 127 21.06 -2.67 -6.07
C ASP A 127 20.03 -3.43 -6.91
N THR A 128 18.88 -2.82 -7.19
CA THR A 128 17.91 -3.46 -8.05
C THR A 128 18.42 -3.51 -9.48
N GLU A 129 18.60 -4.71 -9.94
CA GLU A 129 18.68 -5.09 -11.32
C GLU A 129 17.38 -4.70 -12.02
N GLY A 130 17.30 -3.48 -12.53
CA GLY A 130 16.17 -3.02 -13.30
C GLY A 130 15.79 -1.57 -13.03
N THR A 131 15.47 -0.86 -14.10
CA THR A 131 15.04 0.55 -14.07
C THR A 131 13.59 0.71 -13.59
N PHE A 132 12.81 -0.39 -13.56
CA PHE A 132 11.36 -0.39 -13.35
C PHE A 132 10.91 0.35 -12.08
N ALA A 133 11.57 0.14 -10.94
CA ALA A 133 11.22 0.83 -9.70
C ALA A 133 11.28 2.36 -9.83
N ARG A 134 12.28 2.87 -10.57
CA ARG A 134 12.46 4.29 -10.84
C ARG A 134 11.50 4.83 -11.91
N GLU A 135 10.96 3.97 -12.75
CA GLU A 135 9.91 4.32 -13.72
C GLU A 135 8.53 4.44 -13.07
N MET A 136 8.39 3.91 -11.85
CA MET A 136 7.13 3.93 -11.11
C MET A 136 7.03 5.02 -10.04
N ALA A 137 8.15 5.51 -9.52
CA ALA A 137 8.21 6.64 -8.60
C ALA A 137 9.65 7.17 -8.45
N ASN A 138 9.79 8.45 -8.09
CA ASN A 138 11.07 9.06 -7.71
C ASN A 138 11.35 8.87 -6.21
N ILE A 139 10.29 8.79 -5.42
CA ILE A 139 10.31 8.52 -3.98
C ILE A 139 9.12 7.65 -3.59
N HIS A 140 9.33 6.75 -2.62
CA HIS A 140 8.31 5.86 -2.09
C HIS A 140 8.51 5.72 -0.57
N LEU A 141 7.88 6.65 0.20
CA LEU A 141 7.99 6.70 1.66
C LEU A 141 6.96 5.78 2.27
N GLU A 142 7.41 4.83 3.05
CA GLU A 142 6.56 3.79 3.61
C GLU A 142 6.87 3.53 5.08
N GLY A 143 5.87 3.08 5.83
CA GLY A 143 6.08 2.62 7.18
C GLY A 143 4.84 2.14 7.91
N PRO A 144 5.04 1.30 8.96
CA PRO A 144 3.97 0.81 9.80
C PRO A 144 3.40 1.89 10.69
N CYS A 145 2.11 1.75 11.00
CA CYS A 145 1.35 2.68 11.83
C CYS A 145 0.55 1.93 12.91
N SER A 146 0.35 2.57 14.04
CA SER A 146 -0.80 2.31 14.90
C SER A 146 -1.98 3.13 14.38
N VAL A 147 -3.16 2.53 14.37
CA VAL A 147 -4.37 3.18 13.86
C VAL A 147 -5.44 3.16 14.93
N THR A 148 -5.98 4.33 15.26
CA THR A 148 -7.02 4.48 16.27
C THR A 148 -8.13 5.40 15.80
N GLY A 149 -9.34 5.18 16.31
CA GLY A 149 -10.50 6.03 16.02
C GLY A 149 -11.78 5.22 15.96
N HIS A 150 -12.62 5.50 14.97
CA HIS A 150 -13.88 4.78 14.82
C HIS A 150 -14.39 4.76 13.39
N VAL A 151 -15.22 3.78 13.12
CA VAL A 151 -16.01 3.65 11.89
C VAL A 151 -17.48 3.62 12.28
N VAL A 152 -18.33 4.31 11.51
CA VAL A 152 -19.78 4.23 11.62
C VAL A 152 -20.30 3.35 10.50
N ILE A 153 -20.95 2.24 10.87
CA ILE A 153 -21.49 1.26 9.91
C ILE A 153 -22.99 1.15 10.17
N ARG A 154 -23.80 1.59 9.21
CA ARG A 154 -25.27 1.60 9.33
C ARG A 154 -25.75 2.29 10.62
N GLY A 155 -25.12 3.44 10.92
CA GLY A 155 -25.41 4.23 12.12
C GLY A 155 -24.79 3.72 13.43
N ASN A 156 -24.18 2.54 13.44
CA ASN A 156 -23.50 2.00 14.62
C ASN A 156 -22.03 2.40 14.63
N ARG A 157 -21.58 3.00 15.73
CA ARG A 157 -20.17 3.38 15.92
C ARG A 157 -19.37 2.19 16.45
N VAL A 158 -18.34 1.80 15.71
CA VAL A 158 -17.39 0.75 16.07
C VAL A 158 -16.04 1.39 16.30
N ALA A 159 -15.46 1.24 17.50
CA ALA A 159 -14.09 1.66 17.76
C ALA A 159 -13.13 0.78 16.98
N LEU A 160 -12.04 1.38 16.45
CA LEU A 160 -10.95 0.69 15.79
C LEU A 160 -9.65 1.03 16.51
N SER A 161 -8.92 0.00 16.92
CA SER A 161 -7.58 0.10 17.51
C SER A 161 -6.72 -1.03 16.96
N GLY A 162 -6.02 -0.76 15.89
CA GLY A 162 -5.30 -1.79 15.14
C GLY A 162 -3.96 -1.31 14.62
N THR A 163 -3.43 -2.10 13.71
CA THR A 163 -2.20 -1.79 12.97
C THR A 163 -2.51 -1.50 11.51
N GLY A 164 -1.62 -0.78 10.87
CA GLY A 164 -1.74 -0.46 9.47
C GLY A 164 -0.40 -0.07 8.87
N PHE A 165 -0.45 0.30 7.61
CA PHE A 165 0.68 0.79 6.88
C PHE A 165 0.29 2.07 6.13
N ARG A 166 1.24 2.99 5.96
CA ARG A 166 1.05 4.16 5.11
C ARG A 166 2.14 4.25 4.07
N ASP A 167 1.77 4.83 2.93
CA ASP A 167 2.65 5.10 1.81
C ASP A 167 2.42 6.50 1.26
N ILE A 168 3.50 7.17 0.87
CA ILE A 168 3.50 8.36 0.04
C ILE A 168 4.44 8.11 -1.12
N ALA A 169 3.90 7.98 -2.33
CA ALA A 169 4.70 7.83 -3.54
C ALA A 169 4.58 9.06 -4.42
N ALA A 170 5.70 9.58 -4.92
CA ALA A 170 5.73 10.70 -5.84
C ALA A 170 6.76 10.49 -6.94
N GLY A 171 6.40 10.84 -8.17
CA GLY A 171 7.28 10.73 -9.33
C GLY A 171 6.53 10.42 -10.60
N THR A 172 7.28 10.27 -11.69
CA THR A 172 6.75 9.79 -12.95
C THR A 172 6.25 8.35 -12.76
N ARG A 173 5.02 8.08 -13.18
CA ARG A 173 4.42 6.74 -13.09
C ARG A 173 3.97 6.25 -14.45
N ASN A 174 4.77 5.38 -15.04
CA ASN A 174 4.50 4.80 -16.35
C ASN A 174 3.81 3.44 -16.22
N TRP A 175 2.48 3.47 -16.08
CA TRP A 175 1.68 2.24 -16.05
C TRP A 175 1.79 1.42 -17.35
N ASP A 176 2.07 2.05 -18.50
CA ASP A 176 2.16 1.36 -19.79
C ASP A 176 3.37 0.43 -19.88
N GLY A 177 4.41 0.71 -19.13
CA GLY A 177 5.58 -0.16 -18.99
C GLY A 177 5.37 -1.36 -18.07
N LEU A 178 4.30 -1.38 -17.27
CA LEU A 178 4.04 -2.42 -16.28
C LEU A 178 3.14 -3.53 -16.83
N HIS A 179 3.55 -4.79 -16.69
CA HIS A 179 2.75 -5.96 -17.00
C HIS A 179 1.95 -6.43 -15.78
N HIS A 180 2.62 -6.63 -14.65
CA HIS A 180 1.98 -6.95 -13.38
C HIS A 180 2.91 -6.63 -12.21
N TYR A 181 2.33 -6.55 -11.01
CA TYR A 181 3.09 -6.45 -9.76
C TYR A 181 2.38 -7.17 -8.61
N ARG A 182 3.15 -7.47 -7.59
CA ARG A 182 2.67 -7.96 -6.30
C ARG A 182 3.42 -7.23 -5.19
N LEU A 183 2.66 -6.83 -4.16
CA LEU A 183 3.14 -6.14 -2.99
C LEU A 183 2.75 -6.91 -1.74
N ALA A 184 3.59 -6.83 -0.69
CA ALA A 184 3.28 -7.30 0.66
C ALA A 184 3.80 -6.30 1.70
N TRP A 185 2.92 -5.88 2.63
CA TRP A 185 3.20 -4.95 3.72
C TRP A 185 2.75 -5.51 5.08
N PRO A 186 3.35 -6.56 5.61
CA PRO A 186 3.07 -7.04 6.96
C PRO A 186 3.60 -6.10 8.04
N VAL A 187 2.82 -5.96 9.11
CA VAL A 187 3.21 -5.40 10.41
C VAL A 187 3.01 -6.47 11.46
N PHE A 188 4.08 -6.89 12.12
CA PHE A 188 4.06 -8.00 13.07
C PHE A 188 3.93 -7.51 14.51
N ASP A 189 3.33 -8.35 15.36
CA ASP A 189 3.08 -8.03 16.79
C ASP A 189 4.38 -7.79 17.61
N ASN A 190 5.51 -8.30 17.12
CA ASN A 190 6.83 -8.04 17.71
C ASN A 190 7.48 -6.73 17.28
N GLY A 191 6.76 -5.88 16.51
CA GLY A 191 7.23 -4.60 16.01
C GLY A 191 8.06 -4.67 14.73
N MET A 192 8.31 -5.85 14.17
CA MET A 192 8.92 -5.99 12.85
C MET A 192 7.91 -5.60 11.76
N ALA A 193 8.44 -5.13 10.62
CA ALA A 193 7.62 -4.84 9.44
C ALA A 193 8.42 -5.10 8.17
N PHE A 194 7.71 -5.44 7.10
CA PHE A 194 8.32 -5.66 5.79
C PHE A 194 7.59 -4.83 4.73
N SER A 195 8.33 -4.33 3.78
CA SER A 195 7.79 -3.80 2.54
C SER A 195 8.50 -4.44 1.36
N GLY A 196 7.73 -5.08 0.50
CA GLY A 196 8.24 -5.67 -0.72
C GLY A 196 7.26 -5.54 -1.87
N ILE A 197 7.75 -5.01 -2.98
CA ILE A 197 7.02 -4.90 -4.24
C ILE A 197 7.85 -5.62 -5.30
N HIS A 198 7.25 -6.62 -5.92
CA HIS A 198 7.79 -7.28 -7.11
C HIS A 198 7.01 -6.81 -8.33
N GLY A 199 7.67 -6.23 -9.29
CA GLY A 199 7.08 -5.77 -10.54
C GLY A 199 7.73 -6.44 -11.75
N VAL A 200 6.92 -6.73 -12.76
CA VAL A 200 7.35 -7.26 -14.05
C VAL A 200 6.90 -6.30 -15.14
N SER A 201 7.84 -5.84 -15.94
CA SER A 201 7.56 -4.95 -17.07
C SER A 201 6.93 -5.69 -18.25
N THR A 202 6.36 -4.94 -19.19
CA THR A 202 5.84 -5.48 -20.45
C THR A 202 6.95 -6.09 -21.34
N SER A 203 8.22 -5.75 -21.09
CA SER A 203 9.39 -6.39 -21.75
C SER A 203 9.85 -7.68 -21.06
N GLY A 204 9.22 -8.05 -19.92
CA GLY A 204 9.60 -9.21 -19.12
C GLY A 204 10.71 -8.94 -18.09
N ALA A 205 11.21 -7.71 -17.99
CA ALA A 205 12.19 -7.36 -16.95
C ALA A 205 11.50 -7.35 -15.58
N SER A 206 12.18 -7.95 -14.60
CA SER A 206 11.70 -8.07 -13.21
C SER A 206 12.48 -7.11 -12.31
N SER A 207 11.82 -6.53 -11.34
CA SER A 207 12.41 -5.59 -10.38
C SER A 207 11.71 -5.67 -9.03
N TYR A 208 12.48 -5.46 -7.97
CA TYR A 208 11.98 -5.42 -6.60
C TYR A 208 12.26 -4.07 -5.98
N MET A 209 11.28 -3.54 -5.21
CA MET A 209 11.50 -2.57 -4.13
C MET A 209 11.30 -3.31 -2.83
N ARG A 210 12.25 -3.21 -1.88
CA ARG A 210 12.21 -4.07 -0.68
C ARG A 210 13.00 -3.52 0.47
N MET A 211 12.38 -3.53 1.63
CA MET A 211 13.01 -3.17 2.90
C MET A 211 12.38 -3.91 4.07
N PHE A 212 13.11 -4.02 5.15
CA PHE A 212 12.70 -4.74 6.35
C PHE A 212 13.02 -3.92 7.59
N TYR A 213 12.04 -3.72 8.46
CA TYR A 213 12.25 -3.14 9.79
C TYR A 213 12.41 -4.26 10.81
N ASP A 214 13.57 -4.37 11.44
CA ASP A 214 13.93 -5.49 12.31
C ASP A 214 13.52 -5.30 13.78
N GLY A 215 12.67 -4.31 14.07
CA GLY A 215 12.27 -3.90 15.41
C GLY A 215 13.13 -2.75 15.97
N SER A 216 14.22 -2.38 15.29
CA SER A 216 15.10 -1.29 15.70
C SER A 216 15.46 -0.30 14.58
N ARG A 217 15.54 -0.77 13.34
CA ARG A 217 15.94 0.04 12.18
C ARG A 217 15.46 -0.60 10.87
N TRP A 218 15.39 0.22 9.83
CA TRP A 218 15.20 -0.24 8.47
C TRP A 218 16.49 -0.83 7.89
N LEU A 219 16.37 -1.92 7.16
CA LEU A 219 17.42 -2.67 6.52
C LEU A 219 17.04 -2.97 5.07
N GLY A 220 18.01 -2.98 4.18
CA GLY A 220 17.83 -3.51 2.83
C GLY A 220 17.63 -5.03 2.83
N VAL A 221 16.98 -5.54 1.80
CA VAL A 221 16.77 -6.97 1.57
C VAL A 221 17.55 -7.38 0.32
N LYS A 222 18.38 -8.43 0.40
CA LYS A 222 19.25 -8.86 -0.69
C LYS A 222 18.57 -9.83 -1.64
N HIS A 223 18.06 -10.92 -1.08
CA HIS A 223 17.44 -12.00 -1.82
C HIS A 223 16.02 -12.20 -1.34
N ILE A 224 15.16 -12.46 -2.28
CA ILE A 224 13.75 -12.77 -2.03
C ILE A 224 13.36 -13.96 -2.89
N THR A 225 12.61 -14.87 -2.31
CA THR A 225 11.88 -15.90 -3.05
C THR A 225 10.42 -15.85 -2.62
N GLU A 226 9.53 -16.01 -3.57
CA GLU A 226 8.10 -16.00 -3.31
C GLU A 226 7.44 -17.25 -3.91
N SER A 227 6.43 -17.73 -3.19
CA SER A 227 5.54 -18.79 -3.67
C SER A 227 4.12 -18.33 -3.39
N ILE A 228 3.30 -18.24 -4.43
CA ILE A 228 1.95 -17.70 -4.35
C ILE A 228 0.98 -18.73 -4.94
N ASP A 229 -0.01 -19.11 -4.15
CA ASP A 229 -1.17 -19.87 -4.56
C ASP A 229 -2.31 -18.93 -4.90
N TYR A 230 -2.71 -18.87 -6.17
CA TYR A 230 -3.76 -18.01 -6.65
C TYR A 230 -5.13 -18.70 -6.62
N SER A 231 -6.16 -17.94 -6.33
CA SER A 231 -7.55 -18.35 -6.52
C SER A 231 -7.87 -18.63 -8.00
N PRO A 232 -8.96 -19.33 -8.30
CA PRO A 232 -9.37 -19.57 -9.68
C PRO A 232 -9.61 -18.31 -10.52
N ASP A 233 -9.86 -17.16 -9.88
CA ASP A 233 -9.95 -15.84 -10.56
C ASP A 233 -8.59 -15.37 -11.11
N THR A 234 -7.47 -15.99 -10.67
CA THR A 234 -6.09 -15.69 -11.03
C THR A 234 -5.55 -14.33 -10.56
N PHE A 235 -6.34 -13.55 -9.84
CA PHE A 235 -5.96 -12.24 -9.28
C PHE A 235 -5.76 -12.29 -7.77
N SER A 236 -6.66 -12.98 -7.09
CA SER A 236 -6.64 -13.11 -5.63
C SER A 236 -5.66 -14.17 -5.18
N VAL A 237 -5.06 -13.97 -4.03
CA VAL A 237 -4.15 -14.92 -3.38
C VAL A 237 -4.91 -15.73 -2.35
N ASN A 238 -4.83 -17.07 -2.42
CA ASN A 238 -5.29 -17.97 -1.38
C ASN A 238 -4.27 -18.11 -0.25
N SER A 239 -3.00 -18.21 -0.63
CA SER A 239 -1.89 -18.20 0.31
C SER A 239 -0.62 -17.73 -0.37
N MET A 240 0.28 -17.15 0.40
CA MET A 240 1.62 -16.82 -0.07
C MET A 240 2.67 -17.17 0.98
N ARG A 241 3.88 -17.39 0.49
CA ARG A 241 5.06 -17.51 1.33
C ARG A 241 6.19 -16.72 0.70
N TRP A 242 6.85 -15.91 1.52
CA TRP A 242 8.04 -15.17 1.16
C TRP A 242 9.20 -15.62 2.05
N ALA A 243 10.37 -15.77 1.46
CA ALA A 243 11.63 -15.98 2.17
C ALA A 243 12.63 -14.96 1.69
N PHE A 244 13.37 -14.33 2.61
CA PHE A 244 14.32 -13.29 2.25
C PHE A 244 15.55 -13.30 3.15
N GLU A 245 16.63 -12.74 2.64
CA GLU A 245 17.86 -12.43 3.37
C GLU A 245 17.99 -10.91 3.49
N ASP A 246 18.19 -10.41 4.72
CA ASP A 246 18.48 -9.00 4.94
C ASP A 246 19.95 -8.65 4.65
N GLN A 247 20.28 -7.36 4.65
CA GLN A 247 21.63 -6.89 4.38
C GLN A 247 22.68 -7.38 5.38
N LEU A 248 22.27 -7.90 6.55
CA LEU A 248 23.15 -8.46 7.57
C LEU A 248 23.35 -9.98 7.42
N GLY A 249 22.73 -10.61 6.41
CA GLY A 249 22.83 -12.04 6.16
C GLY A 249 21.87 -12.88 7.00
N ARG A 250 20.87 -12.29 7.65
CA ARG A 250 19.85 -12.99 8.43
C ARG A 250 18.72 -13.43 7.51
N HIS A 251 18.23 -14.65 7.71
CA HIS A 251 17.16 -15.24 6.90
C HIS A 251 15.83 -15.18 7.64
N PHE A 252 14.81 -14.75 6.92
CA PHE A 252 13.43 -14.65 7.41
C PHE A 252 12.48 -15.33 6.45
N THR A 253 11.40 -15.86 7.00
CA THR A 253 10.28 -16.36 6.21
C THR A 253 8.98 -15.86 6.81
N PHE A 254 8.01 -15.58 5.97
CA PHE A 254 6.63 -15.43 6.41
C PHE A 254 5.67 -16.11 5.43
N SER A 255 4.54 -16.55 5.95
CA SER A 255 3.38 -16.99 5.18
C SER A 255 2.23 -16.03 5.41
N ALA A 256 1.26 -16.01 4.48
CA ALA A 256 0.07 -15.21 4.64
C ALA A 256 -1.16 -15.88 4.05
N THR A 257 -2.31 -15.59 4.66
CA THR A 257 -3.64 -16.01 4.20
C THR A 257 -4.59 -14.81 4.23
N PRO A 258 -5.58 -14.73 3.31
CA PRO A 258 -6.46 -13.57 3.21
C PRO A 258 -7.45 -13.50 4.37
N VAL A 259 -7.62 -12.30 4.91
CA VAL A 259 -8.69 -11.89 5.83
C VAL A 259 -9.84 -11.24 5.06
N PHE A 260 -9.48 -10.48 4.01
CA PHE A 260 -10.41 -9.78 3.15
C PHE A 260 -9.83 -9.66 1.75
N ASN A 261 -10.70 -9.66 0.74
CA ASN A 261 -10.33 -9.52 -0.66
C ASN A 261 -11.26 -8.55 -1.39
N TRP A 262 -10.69 -7.68 -2.20
CA TRP A 262 -11.42 -6.76 -3.05
C TRP A 262 -10.72 -6.63 -4.40
N VAL A 263 -11.44 -6.99 -5.47
CA VAL A 263 -10.92 -6.94 -6.85
C VAL A 263 -11.74 -5.92 -7.65
N PHE A 264 -11.06 -5.03 -8.35
CA PHE A 264 -11.72 -4.00 -9.15
C PHE A 264 -10.86 -3.60 -10.37
N PRO A 265 -11.50 -3.16 -11.47
CA PRO A 265 -10.77 -2.62 -12.61
C PRO A 265 -10.22 -1.23 -12.28
N GLN A 266 -9.01 -0.95 -12.72
CA GLN A 266 -8.39 0.36 -12.69
C GLN A 266 -7.71 0.62 -14.03
N ASP A 267 -8.37 1.39 -14.91
CA ASP A 267 -7.91 1.68 -16.26
C ASP A 267 -7.58 0.39 -17.06
N THR A 268 -6.34 0.17 -17.45
CA THR A 268 -5.88 -1.03 -18.17
C THR A 268 -5.49 -2.18 -17.24
N PHE A 269 -5.70 -2.04 -15.93
CA PHE A 269 -5.38 -3.04 -14.91
C PHE A 269 -6.62 -3.59 -14.23
N VAL A 270 -6.48 -4.80 -13.69
CA VAL A 270 -7.26 -5.27 -12.55
C VAL A 270 -6.38 -5.16 -11.31
N VAL A 271 -6.89 -4.53 -10.27
CA VAL A 271 -6.23 -4.41 -8.98
C VAL A 271 -6.93 -5.33 -7.98
N CYS A 272 -6.13 -6.07 -7.24
CA CYS A 272 -6.57 -6.95 -6.17
C CYS A 272 -5.96 -6.47 -4.86
N GLU A 273 -6.80 -5.92 -3.99
CA GLU A 273 -6.45 -5.45 -2.65
C GLU A 273 -6.85 -6.51 -1.64
N GLN A 274 -5.91 -7.03 -0.86
CA GLN A 274 -6.17 -8.05 0.14
C GLN A 274 -5.61 -7.65 1.50
N MET A 275 -6.45 -7.61 2.53
CA MET A 275 -5.95 -7.64 3.90
C MET A 275 -5.59 -9.08 4.23
N MET A 276 -4.38 -9.29 4.75
CA MET A 276 -3.84 -10.61 5.02
C MET A 276 -3.48 -10.75 6.51
N GLU A 277 -3.62 -11.95 7.04
CA GLU A 277 -2.92 -12.39 8.24
C GLU A 277 -1.58 -12.97 7.82
N PHE A 278 -0.51 -12.44 8.38
CA PHE A 278 0.86 -12.88 8.16
C PHE A 278 1.40 -13.64 9.37
N LYS A 279 2.28 -14.59 9.13
CA LYS A 279 2.93 -15.36 10.17
C LYS A 279 4.42 -15.54 9.87
N LEU A 280 5.28 -15.02 10.73
CA LEU A 280 6.72 -15.24 10.67
C LEU A 280 7.08 -16.71 10.92
N GLY A 281 8.29 -17.12 10.54
CA GLY A 281 8.78 -18.48 10.74
C GLY A 281 8.87 -18.91 12.21
N ASP A 282 8.95 -17.98 13.15
CA ASP A 282 8.91 -18.22 14.60
C ASP A 282 7.48 -18.28 15.17
N GLY A 283 6.47 -18.05 14.34
CA GLY A 283 5.07 -18.07 14.71
C GLY A 283 4.47 -16.71 15.09
N THR A 284 5.25 -15.63 15.10
CA THR A 284 4.74 -14.28 15.36
C THR A 284 3.70 -13.90 14.28
N VAL A 285 2.54 -13.44 14.73
CA VAL A 285 1.44 -13.03 13.87
C VAL A 285 1.56 -11.54 13.55
N GLY A 286 1.03 -11.14 12.42
CA GLY A 286 0.89 -9.75 12.00
C GLY A 286 -0.20 -9.61 10.96
N TYR A 287 -0.54 -8.38 10.62
CA TYR A 287 -1.54 -8.07 9.61
C TYR A 287 -1.01 -7.03 8.64
N GLY A 288 -1.57 -7.02 7.45
CA GLY A 288 -1.17 -6.02 6.46
C GLY A 288 -1.73 -6.29 5.08
N LEU A 289 -1.29 -5.47 4.15
CA LEU A 289 -1.75 -5.53 2.77
C LEU A 289 -0.98 -6.57 1.96
N SER A 290 -1.68 -7.25 1.06
CA SER A 290 -1.12 -7.76 -0.19
C SER A 290 -1.91 -7.17 -1.34
N GLU A 291 -1.26 -6.40 -2.19
CA GLU A 291 -1.85 -5.82 -3.39
C GLU A 291 -1.26 -6.48 -4.63
N GLY A 292 -2.08 -6.70 -5.64
CA GLY A 292 -1.65 -7.12 -6.97
C GLY A 292 -2.30 -6.30 -8.05
N GLY A 293 -1.52 -5.92 -9.05
CA GLY A 293 -2.04 -5.29 -10.26
C GLY A 293 -1.68 -6.09 -11.50
N PHE A 294 -2.65 -6.32 -12.37
CA PHE A 294 -2.51 -7.18 -13.54
C PHE A 294 -3.04 -6.47 -14.77
N ARG A 295 -2.19 -6.29 -15.78
CA ARG A 295 -2.58 -5.64 -17.04
C ARG A 295 -3.56 -6.51 -17.83
N LEU A 296 -4.57 -5.89 -18.37
CA LEU A 296 -5.51 -6.54 -19.28
C LEU A 296 -5.02 -6.46 -20.75
N PRO A 297 -5.29 -7.50 -21.58
CA PRO A 297 -5.90 -8.77 -21.21
C PRO A 297 -4.96 -9.64 -20.37
N TRP A 298 -5.44 -10.10 -19.21
CA TRP A 298 -4.72 -11.02 -18.36
C TRP A 298 -5.01 -12.46 -18.81
N CYS A 299 -3.99 -13.22 -19.12
CA CYS A 299 -4.14 -14.59 -19.63
C CYS A 299 -3.87 -15.67 -18.57
N GLY A 300 -3.80 -15.28 -17.29
CA GLY A 300 -3.58 -16.22 -16.20
C GLY A 300 -2.16 -16.80 -16.17
N VAL A 301 -1.20 -16.11 -16.74
CA VAL A 301 0.21 -16.52 -16.66
C VAL A 301 0.66 -16.38 -15.22
N GLN A 302 1.07 -17.47 -14.62
CA GLN A 302 1.70 -17.44 -13.30
C GLN A 302 2.94 -16.56 -13.37
N MET A 303 3.14 -15.75 -12.33
CA MET A 303 4.39 -15.01 -12.19
C MET A 303 5.55 -15.99 -12.25
N PRO A 304 6.57 -15.75 -13.07
CA PRO A 304 7.73 -16.62 -13.05
C PRO A 304 8.30 -16.62 -11.64
N LEU A 305 8.46 -17.81 -11.09
CA LEU A 305 9.16 -17.97 -9.82
C LEU A 305 10.56 -17.38 -10.05
N SER A 306 10.94 -16.43 -9.22
CA SER A 306 12.29 -15.86 -9.27
C SER A 306 13.30 -16.99 -9.16
N ALA A 307 14.19 -17.08 -10.12
CA ALA A 307 15.35 -17.95 -10.07
C ALA A 307 16.36 -17.48 -9.03
#